data_4902e30b60266fe56afb84b1a07877c5
#
_entry.id   4902e30b60266fe56afb84b1a07877c5
#
_cell.length_a   1.000
_cell.length_b   1.000
_cell.length_c   1.000
_cell.angle_alpha   90.00
_cell.angle_beta   90.00
_cell.angle_gamma   90.00
#
_symmetry.space_group_name_H-M   'P 1'
#
loop_
_entity.id
_entity.type
_entity.pdbx_description
1 polymer ?
#
loop_
_entity_poly.entity_id
_entity_poly.type
_entity_poly.pdbx_seq_one_letter_code
_entity_poly.pdbx_strand_id
1 'polypeptide(L)'
;MIIKSATFICSNTKVSALPVANMPEYAFIGRSNVGKSSLINMLVNQHGLAKTSQRPGKTQLINHFLINEKWYIVDLPGYGYAKVSKNSRENWEKFIRNYITKRESLQCVFVLIDSRLEPQKIDLEFCCWMGEIQIPFVLAFTKADKQSTAKTNQNVAAFKKALGGWFEEIPPCFVTSSEKSVGREEILKFIDQTNLDFAMPILTPDTDF
;
A
#
# COMPACT_ATOMS: atom_id res chain seq x y z
N MET A 1 -13.82 -3.33 12.18
CA MET A 1 -12.72 -4.04 12.93
C MET A 1 -12.16 -3.14 14.04
N ILE A 2 -11.88 -3.70 15.23
CA ILE A 2 -11.15 -3.01 16.30
C ILE A 2 -9.69 -3.48 16.29
N ILE A 3 -8.74 -2.55 16.27
CA ILE A 3 -7.32 -2.88 16.40
C ILE A 3 -6.96 -2.93 17.88
N LYS A 4 -6.56 -4.12 18.35
CA LYS A 4 -6.15 -4.39 19.74
C LYS A 4 -4.64 -4.45 19.90
N SER A 5 -3.94 -4.90 18.87
CA SER A 5 -2.47 -4.99 18.84
C SER A 5 -1.92 -4.70 17.44
N ALA A 6 -0.74 -4.08 17.39
CA ALA A 6 0.03 -3.91 16.18
C ALA A 6 1.53 -4.00 16.54
N THR A 7 2.21 -4.98 15.97
CA THR A 7 3.60 -5.31 16.32
C THR A 7 4.47 -5.35 15.06
N PHE A 8 5.60 -4.67 15.09
CA PHE A 8 6.62 -4.81 14.04
C PHE A 8 7.25 -6.20 14.10
N ILE A 9 7.26 -6.91 12.98
CA ILE A 9 7.79 -8.29 12.91
C ILE A 9 9.17 -8.31 12.27
N CYS A 10 9.30 -7.78 11.06
CA CYS A 10 10.58 -7.82 10.34
C CYS A 10 10.68 -6.73 9.28
N SER A 11 11.92 -6.55 8.82
CA SER A 11 12.28 -5.64 7.74
C SER A 11 13.29 -6.36 6.84
N ASN A 12 12.91 -6.66 5.60
CA ASN A 12 13.72 -7.52 4.71
C ASN A 12 13.85 -6.96 3.28
N THR A 13 14.95 -7.33 2.63
CA THR A 13 15.23 -7.06 1.21
C THR A 13 15.00 -8.26 0.30
N LYS A 14 14.70 -9.43 0.88
CA LYS A 14 14.50 -10.69 0.14
C LYS A 14 13.12 -11.25 0.48
N VAL A 15 12.38 -11.68 -0.54
CA VAL A 15 11.04 -12.28 -0.37
C VAL A 15 11.12 -13.58 0.45
N SER A 16 12.19 -14.38 0.27
CA SER A 16 12.42 -15.62 1.04
C SER A 16 12.65 -15.44 2.53
N ALA A 17 12.94 -14.21 2.99
CA ALA A 17 13.14 -13.88 4.40
C ALA A 17 11.91 -13.22 5.05
N LEU A 18 10.78 -13.17 4.33
CA LEU A 18 9.51 -12.64 4.84
C LEU A 18 8.81 -13.70 5.71
N PRO A 19 7.84 -13.29 6.55
CA PRO A 19 7.03 -14.23 7.31
C PRO A 19 6.37 -15.28 6.43
N VAL A 20 6.04 -16.45 6.99
CA VAL A 20 5.27 -17.47 6.25
C VAL A 20 3.97 -16.89 5.73
N ALA A 21 3.61 -17.21 4.48
CA ALA A 21 2.42 -16.68 3.78
C ALA A 21 1.13 -17.37 4.23
N ASN A 22 0.86 -17.40 5.54
CA ASN A 22 -0.27 -18.10 6.15
C ASN A 22 -1.34 -17.17 6.75
N MET A 23 -1.18 -15.87 6.59
CA MET A 23 -2.13 -14.87 7.06
C MET A 23 -2.36 -13.80 5.96
N PRO A 24 -3.55 -13.18 5.88
CA PRO A 24 -3.82 -12.12 4.90
C PRO A 24 -2.82 -10.98 5.02
N GLU A 25 -2.35 -10.49 3.88
CA GLU A 25 -1.45 -9.33 3.78
C GLU A 25 -2.08 -8.20 2.97
N TYR A 26 -1.93 -6.99 3.47
CA TYR A 26 -2.34 -5.76 2.79
C TYR A 26 -1.12 -4.86 2.61
N ALA A 27 -0.70 -4.69 1.36
CA ALA A 27 0.49 -3.91 1.03
C ALA A 27 0.15 -2.43 0.82
N PHE A 28 0.96 -1.55 1.37
CA PHE A 28 0.83 -0.11 1.23
C PHE A 28 2.01 0.43 0.43
N ILE A 29 1.72 1.08 -0.69
CA ILE A 29 2.73 1.63 -1.60
C ILE A 29 2.30 3.00 -2.12
N GLY A 30 3.26 3.82 -2.54
CA GLY A 30 3.00 5.13 -3.12
C GLY A 30 4.29 5.91 -3.29
N ARG A 31 4.20 7.13 -3.79
CA ARG A 31 5.39 7.98 -3.93
C ARG A 31 6.00 8.34 -2.57
N SER A 32 7.28 8.70 -2.62
CA SER A 32 7.98 9.24 -1.44
C SER A 32 7.19 10.43 -0.85
N ASN A 33 7.07 10.47 0.47
CA ASN A 33 6.35 11.53 1.20
C ASN A 33 4.84 11.66 0.88
N VAL A 34 4.23 10.64 0.31
CA VAL A 34 2.78 10.61 0.06
C VAL A 34 1.96 10.55 1.36
N GLY A 35 2.56 10.15 2.47
CA GLY A 35 1.88 10.00 3.78
C GLY A 35 1.68 8.56 4.21
N LYS A 36 2.39 7.60 3.60
CA LYS A 36 2.22 6.16 3.82
C LYS A 36 2.40 5.76 5.30
N SER A 37 3.53 6.09 5.93
CA SER A 37 3.75 5.77 7.35
C SER A 37 2.76 6.45 8.28
N SER A 38 2.32 7.67 7.96
CA SER A 38 1.28 8.37 8.73
C SER A 38 -0.07 7.66 8.62
N LEU A 39 -0.43 7.18 7.41
CA LEU A 39 -1.65 6.42 7.20
C LEU A 39 -1.61 5.09 7.97
N ILE A 40 -0.51 4.34 7.89
CA ILE A 40 -0.33 3.09 8.62
C ILE A 40 -0.47 3.32 10.13
N ASN A 41 0.22 4.31 10.69
CA ASN A 41 0.13 4.65 12.11
C ASN A 41 -1.30 5.04 12.53
N MET A 42 -2.01 5.78 11.69
CA MET A 42 -3.40 6.16 11.92
C MET A 42 -4.33 4.95 11.91
N LEU A 43 -4.17 4.02 10.95
CA LEU A 43 -4.99 2.81 10.87
C LEU A 43 -4.90 1.97 12.14
N VAL A 44 -3.69 1.80 12.68
CA VAL A 44 -3.46 0.99 13.89
C VAL A 44 -3.62 1.79 15.19
N ASN A 45 -3.86 3.10 15.09
CA ASN A 45 -3.95 4.02 16.23
C ASN A 45 -2.69 3.96 17.13
N GLN A 46 -1.51 3.85 16.52
CA GLN A 46 -0.23 3.79 17.23
C GLN A 46 0.80 4.72 16.59
N HIS A 47 1.27 5.71 17.34
CA HIS A 47 2.31 6.62 16.87
C HIS A 47 3.67 5.92 16.76
N GLY A 48 4.35 6.12 15.62
CA GLY A 48 5.73 5.68 15.44
C GLY A 48 5.94 4.19 15.17
N LEU A 49 4.90 3.38 14.97
CA LEU A 49 5.03 1.98 14.56
C LEU A 49 5.71 1.92 13.18
N ALA A 50 5.15 2.56 12.19
CA ALA A 50 5.82 2.82 10.92
C ALA A 50 6.63 4.11 11.02
N LYS A 51 7.95 4.01 10.80
CA LYS A 51 8.87 5.17 10.92
C LYS A 51 8.60 6.18 9.80
N THR A 52 8.22 7.39 10.19
CA THR A 52 8.12 8.51 9.26
C THR A 52 9.52 9.05 8.97
N SER A 53 10.05 8.86 7.76
CA SER A 53 11.32 9.47 7.38
C SER A 53 11.08 10.72 6.52
N GLN A 54 11.64 11.85 6.92
CA GLN A 54 11.66 13.06 6.09
C GLN A 54 12.74 13.00 4.99
N ARG A 55 13.65 12.02 5.03
CA ARG A 55 14.73 11.88 4.03
C ARG A 55 14.35 10.81 3.00
N PRO A 56 14.24 11.18 1.71
CA PRO A 56 14.02 10.21 0.62
C PRO A 56 15.19 9.23 0.54
N GLY A 57 14.93 7.96 0.27
CA GLY A 57 15.95 6.97 -0.09
C GLY A 57 16.47 6.08 1.05
N LYS A 58 15.91 6.16 2.28
CA LYS A 58 16.43 5.35 3.41
C LYS A 58 15.86 3.94 3.53
N THR A 59 14.72 3.61 2.92
CA THR A 59 14.11 2.30 3.14
C THR A 59 13.84 1.61 1.81
N GLN A 60 14.74 0.70 1.43
CA GLN A 60 14.54 -0.28 0.36
C GLN A 60 14.06 -1.61 0.94
N LEU A 61 13.37 -1.58 2.07
CA LEU A 61 12.98 -2.75 2.85
C LEU A 61 11.46 -2.90 2.84
N ILE A 62 10.99 -4.13 2.80
CA ILE A 62 9.60 -4.48 3.07
C ILE A 62 9.46 -4.65 4.58
N ASN A 63 8.56 -3.89 5.21
CA ASN A 63 8.29 -3.97 6.64
C ASN A 63 6.95 -4.67 6.88
N HIS A 64 6.93 -5.70 7.72
CA HIS A 64 5.73 -6.40 8.13
C HIS A 64 5.32 -5.98 9.54
N PHE A 65 4.04 -5.64 9.68
CA PHE A 65 3.40 -5.35 10.97
C PHE A 65 2.25 -6.32 11.17
N LEU A 66 2.33 -7.15 12.21
CA LEU A 66 1.27 -8.09 12.59
C LEU A 66 0.17 -7.35 13.35
N ILE A 67 -1.06 -7.49 12.89
CA ILE A 67 -2.23 -6.81 13.43
C ILE A 67 -3.19 -7.81 14.03
N ASN A 68 -3.56 -7.60 15.32
CA ASN A 68 -4.47 -8.47 16.06
C ASN A 68 -4.08 -9.96 16.02
N GLU A 69 -2.79 -10.27 15.76
CA GLU A 69 -2.27 -11.63 15.59
C GLU A 69 -2.95 -12.45 14.47
N LYS A 70 -3.55 -11.74 13.47
CA LYS A 70 -4.41 -12.38 12.46
C LYS A 70 -4.09 -11.99 11.03
N TRP A 71 -3.47 -10.86 10.78
CA TRP A 71 -3.19 -10.34 9.43
C TRP A 71 -2.05 -9.33 9.46
N TYR A 72 -1.50 -9.01 8.29
CA TYR A 72 -0.36 -8.11 8.18
C TYR A 72 -0.69 -6.82 7.43
N ILE A 73 -0.21 -5.70 7.96
CA ILE A 73 0.10 -4.51 7.16
C ILE A 73 1.52 -4.65 6.66
N VAL A 74 1.71 -4.43 5.35
CA VAL A 74 3.02 -4.50 4.71
C VAL A 74 3.37 -3.14 4.11
N ASP A 75 4.38 -2.51 4.69
CA ASP A 75 4.89 -1.22 4.22
C ASP A 75 5.94 -1.45 3.14
N LEU A 76 5.54 -1.24 1.88
CA LEU A 76 6.44 -1.34 0.74
C LEU A 76 7.22 -0.05 0.53
N PRO A 77 8.48 -0.13 0.09
CA PRO A 77 9.23 1.06 -0.29
C PRO A 77 8.53 1.77 -1.45
N GLY A 78 8.45 3.10 -1.35
CA GLY A 78 7.76 3.92 -2.35
C GLY A 78 8.41 3.88 -3.74
N TYR A 79 7.68 4.27 -4.78
CA TYR A 79 8.19 4.44 -6.14
C TYR A 79 8.53 5.92 -6.43
N GLY A 80 9.19 6.18 -7.59
CA GLY A 80 9.44 7.53 -8.05
C GLY A 80 10.65 8.23 -7.43
N TYR A 81 11.62 7.49 -6.92
CA TYR A 81 12.88 8.08 -6.42
C TYR A 81 13.74 8.62 -7.55
N ALA A 82 13.77 9.94 -7.70
CA ALA A 82 14.58 10.62 -8.72
C ALA A 82 16.10 10.65 -8.42
N LYS A 83 16.52 10.26 -7.21
CA LYS A 83 17.92 10.43 -6.72
C LYS A 83 18.68 9.12 -6.51
N VAL A 84 18.20 7.99 -7.03
CA VAL A 84 18.92 6.70 -6.96
C VAL A 84 19.51 6.35 -8.32
N SER A 85 20.62 5.60 -8.32
CA SER A 85 21.23 5.12 -9.57
C SER A 85 20.25 4.25 -10.36
N LYS A 86 20.41 4.18 -11.69
CA LYS A 86 19.58 3.36 -12.57
C LYS A 86 19.53 1.90 -12.10
N ASN A 87 20.67 1.30 -11.77
CA ASN A 87 20.77 -0.07 -11.27
C ASN A 87 20.02 -0.29 -9.95
N SER A 88 20.10 0.68 -9.02
CA SER A 88 19.36 0.59 -7.75
C SER A 88 17.86 0.67 -7.95
N ARG A 89 17.40 1.46 -8.94
CA ARG A 89 15.99 1.57 -9.30
C ARG A 89 15.47 0.28 -9.93
N GLU A 90 16.19 -0.31 -10.87
CA GLU A 90 15.84 -1.57 -11.51
C GLU A 90 15.75 -2.73 -10.51
N ASN A 91 16.71 -2.84 -9.58
CA ASN A 91 16.69 -3.84 -8.52
C ASN A 91 15.50 -3.65 -7.58
N TRP A 92 15.19 -2.39 -7.22
CA TRP A 92 14.02 -2.07 -6.41
C TRP A 92 12.71 -2.44 -7.11
N GLU A 93 12.55 -2.06 -8.39
CA GLU A 93 11.37 -2.39 -9.18
C GLU A 93 11.19 -3.91 -9.29
N LYS A 94 12.28 -4.64 -9.56
CA LYS A 94 12.28 -6.12 -9.61
C LYS A 94 11.86 -6.74 -8.28
N PHE A 95 12.35 -6.20 -7.16
CA PHE A 95 12.02 -6.68 -5.83
C PHE A 95 10.53 -6.47 -5.49
N ILE A 96 9.99 -5.28 -5.73
CA ILE A 96 8.57 -4.98 -5.52
C ILE A 96 7.68 -5.79 -6.44
N ARG A 97 8.04 -5.91 -7.73
CA ARG A 97 7.33 -6.76 -8.68
C ARG A 97 7.28 -8.21 -8.19
N ASN A 98 8.41 -8.78 -7.77
CA ASN A 98 8.47 -10.15 -7.24
C ASN A 98 7.57 -10.33 -6.00
N TYR A 99 7.57 -9.36 -5.06
CA TYR A 99 6.68 -9.42 -3.91
C TYR A 99 5.22 -9.41 -4.35
N ILE A 100 4.81 -8.42 -5.13
CA ILE A 100 3.41 -8.25 -5.54
C ILE A 100 2.89 -9.44 -6.37
N THR A 101 3.73 -10.01 -7.26
CA THR A 101 3.29 -11.08 -8.17
C THR A 101 3.41 -12.50 -7.60
N LYS A 102 4.25 -12.70 -6.58
CA LYS A 102 4.53 -14.06 -6.05
C LYS A 102 4.03 -14.27 -4.62
N ARG A 103 3.55 -13.21 -3.95
CA ARG A 103 3.12 -13.33 -2.55
C ARG A 103 1.69 -13.84 -2.45
N GLU A 104 1.53 -15.13 -2.18
CA GLU A 104 0.22 -15.82 -2.16
C GLU A 104 -0.74 -15.30 -1.08
N SER A 105 -0.21 -14.79 0.03
CA SER A 105 -1.01 -14.19 1.11
C SER A 105 -1.45 -12.76 0.84
N LEU A 106 -0.96 -12.12 -0.24
CA LEU A 106 -1.31 -10.74 -0.60
C LEU A 106 -2.76 -10.66 -1.09
N GLN A 107 -3.61 -9.99 -0.32
CA GLN A 107 -5.02 -9.83 -0.63
C GLN A 107 -5.30 -8.57 -1.45
N CYS A 108 -4.61 -7.48 -1.14
CA CYS A 108 -4.85 -6.21 -1.79
C CYS A 108 -3.66 -5.27 -1.64
N VAL A 109 -3.43 -4.43 -2.65
CA VAL A 109 -2.45 -3.35 -2.62
C VAL A 109 -3.16 -2.00 -2.46
N PHE A 110 -2.87 -1.28 -1.38
CA PHE A 110 -3.29 0.11 -1.19
C PHE A 110 -2.30 1.03 -1.90
N VAL A 111 -2.72 1.62 -3.02
CA VAL A 111 -1.93 2.59 -3.78
C VAL A 111 -2.24 3.99 -3.25
N LEU A 112 -1.26 4.62 -2.63
CA LEU A 112 -1.42 5.92 -2.00
C LEU A 112 -1.16 7.05 -2.98
N ILE A 113 -2.11 7.97 -3.05
CA ILE A 113 -2.09 9.15 -3.92
C ILE A 113 -2.17 10.42 -3.06
N ASP A 114 -1.33 11.39 -3.30
CA ASP A 114 -1.45 12.70 -2.63
C ASP A 114 -2.63 13.48 -3.22
N SER A 115 -3.71 13.61 -2.45
CA SER A 115 -4.96 14.24 -2.91
C SER A 115 -4.82 15.69 -3.34
N ARG A 116 -3.73 16.36 -2.95
CA ARG A 116 -3.46 17.76 -3.28
C ARG A 116 -3.00 17.99 -4.72
N LEU A 117 -2.56 16.91 -5.38
CA LEU A 117 -1.93 16.98 -6.68
C LEU A 117 -2.91 16.58 -7.78
N GLU A 118 -2.74 17.18 -8.95
CA GLU A 118 -3.31 16.68 -10.20
C GLU A 118 -2.80 15.26 -10.48
N PRO A 119 -3.49 14.46 -11.31
CA PRO A 119 -3.06 13.11 -11.66
C PRO A 119 -1.61 13.07 -12.13
N GLN A 120 -0.79 12.31 -11.43
CA GLN A 120 0.62 12.18 -11.76
C GLN A 120 0.84 10.94 -12.63
N LYS A 121 1.56 11.11 -13.73
CA LYS A 121 1.83 10.05 -14.72
C LYS A 121 2.34 8.77 -14.07
N ILE A 122 3.29 8.87 -13.14
CA ILE A 122 3.88 7.73 -12.46
C ILE A 122 2.87 6.96 -11.58
N ASP A 123 1.91 7.65 -10.96
CA ASP A 123 0.84 7.03 -10.17
C ASP A 123 -0.13 6.28 -11.10
N LEU A 124 -0.47 6.88 -12.24
CA LEU A 124 -1.32 6.26 -13.27
C LEU A 124 -0.64 5.04 -13.88
N GLU A 125 0.64 5.14 -14.27
CA GLU A 125 1.43 4.02 -14.80
C GLU A 125 1.50 2.84 -13.81
N PHE A 126 1.65 3.13 -12.52
CA PHE A 126 1.64 2.08 -11.50
C PHE A 126 0.27 1.40 -11.40
N CYS A 127 -0.83 2.17 -11.39
CA CYS A 127 -2.18 1.61 -11.39
C CYS A 127 -2.47 0.76 -12.64
N CYS A 128 -2.06 1.23 -13.83
CA CYS A 128 -2.21 0.47 -15.07
C CYS A 128 -1.46 -0.86 -15.00
N TRP A 129 -0.21 -0.83 -14.52
CA TRP A 129 0.54 -2.06 -14.31
C TRP A 129 -0.14 -3.03 -13.33
N MET A 130 -0.74 -2.53 -12.23
CA MET A 130 -1.51 -3.38 -11.30
C MET A 130 -2.69 -4.07 -12.00
N GLY A 131 -3.39 -3.34 -12.89
CA GLY A 131 -4.46 -3.90 -13.71
C GLY A 131 -3.98 -4.95 -14.70
N GLU A 132 -2.85 -4.70 -15.39
CA GLU A 132 -2.24 -5.64 -16.33
C GLU A 132 -1.87 -6.98 -15.68
N ILE A 133 -1.35 -6.96 -14.47
CA ILE A 133 -0.99 -8.18 -13.72
C ILE A 133 -2.14 -8.76 -12.90
N GLN A 134 -3.34 -8.18 -12.99
CA GLN A 134 -4.57 -8.63 -12.32
C GLN A 134 -4.46 -8.80 -10.80
N ILE A 135 -3.66 -7.99 -10.14
CA ILE A 135 -3.56 -7.97 -8.68
C ILE A 135 -4.58 -6.99 -8.10
N PRO A 136 -5.42 -7.42 -7.14
CA PRO A 136 -6.39 -6.54 -6.49
C PRO A 136 -5.72 -5.32 -5.86
N PHE A 137 -6.24 -4.13 -6.15
CA PHE A 137 -5.75 -2.90 -5.53
C PHE A 137 -6.87 -1.88 -5.31
N VAL A 138 -6.62 -0.98 -4.40
CA VAL A 138 -7.49 0.15 -4.07
C VAL A 138 -6.69 1.44 -4.01
N LEU A 139 -7.36 2.58 -4.18
CA LEU A 139 -6.73 3.89 -4.13
C LEU A 139 -6.98 4.55 -2.77
N ALA A 140 -5.91 5.00 -2.11
CA ALA A 140 -6.00 5.76 -0.88
C ALA A 140 -5.49 7.19 -1.10
N PHE A 141 -6.41 8.15 -1.24
CA PHE A 141 -6.11 9.56 -1.40
C PHE A 141 -5.77 10.17 -0.04
N THR A 142 -4.51 10.53 0.17
CA THR A 142 -3.98 11.00 1.45
C THR A 142 -4.00 12.52 1.56
N LYS A 143 -3.81 13.03 2.79
CA LYS A 143 -3.65 14.47 3.10
C LYS A 143 -4.87 15.35 2.74
N ALA A 144 -6.07 14.79 2.81
CA ALA A 144 -7.30 15.52 2.52
C ALA A 144 -7.54 16.72 3.46
N ASP A 145 -6.89 16.75 4.63
CA ASP A 145 -6.92 17.87 5.57
C ASP A 145 -6.11 19.10 5.13
N LYS A 146 -5.21 18.96 4.15
CA LYS A 146 -4.29 20.04 3.71
C LYS A 146 -4.90 20.94 2.64
N GLN A 147 -6.17 20.74 2.29
CA GLN A 147 -6.92 21.57 1.33
C GLN A 147 -8.43 21.49 1.59
N SER A 148 -9.23 22.25 0.85
CA SER A 148 -10.69 22.18 0.96
C SER A 148 -11.24 20.84 0.42
N THR A 149 -12.40 20.43 0.98
CA THR A 149 -13.12 19.24 0.50
C THR A 149 -13.46 19.33 -0.99
N ALA A 150 -13.87 20.52 -1.47
CA ALA A 150 -14.16 20.73 -2.87
C ALA A 150 -12.94 20.46 -3.76
N LYS A 151 -11.76 20.96 -3.37
CA LYS A 151 -10.51 20.73 -4.14
C LYS A 151 -10.08 19.27 -4.09
N THR A 152 -10.23 18.62 -2.93
CA THR A 152 -9.99 17.17 -2.79
C THR A 152 -10.88 16.38 -3.74
N ASN A 153 -12.19 16.63 -3.74
CA ASN A 153 -13.13 15.94 -4.62
C ASN A 153 -12.83 16.18 -6.10
N GLN A 154 -12.44 17.41 -6.47
CA GLN A 154 -12.01 17.74 -7.83
C GLN A 154 -10.81 16.89 -8.28
N ASN A 155 -9.75 16.82 -7.44
CA ASN A 155 -8.54 16.07 -7.77
C ASN A 155 -8.80 14.55 -7.81
N VAL A 156 -9.63 14.02 -6.90
CA VAL A 156 -10.07 12.62 -6.91
C VAL A 156 -10.85 12.30 -8.19
N ALA A 157 -11.78 13.17 -8.59
CA ALA A 157 -12.55 13.01 -9.82
C ALA A 157 -11.65 13.06 -11.06
N ALA A 158 -10.68 13.98 -11.10
CA ALA A 158 -9.70 14.08 -12.18
C ALA A 158 -8.85 12.79 -12.29
N PHE A 159 -8.40 12.23 -11.15
CA PHE A 159 -7.63 10.99 -11.13
C PHE A 159 -8.47 9.79 -11.63
N LYS A 160 -9.71 9.65 -11.15
CA LYS A 160 -10.65 8.61 -11.60
C LYS A 160 -10.90 8.73 -13.13
N LYS A 161 -11.13 9.95 -13.63
CA LYS A 161 -11.30 10.20 -15.06
C LYS A 161 -10.08 9.77 -15.87
N ALA A 162 -8.87 10.06 -15.37
CA ALA A 162 -7.62 9.68 -16.04
C ALA A 162 -7.45 8.14 -16.08
N LEU A 163 -7.89 7.41 -15.05
CA LEU A 163 -7.88 5.95 -15.04
C LEU A 163 -8.96 5.32 -15.94
N GLY A 164 -10.09 5.98 -16.13
CA GLY A 164 -11.22 5.45 -16.92
C GLY A 164 -10.89 5.15 -18.38
N GLY A 165 -9.71 5.57 -18.88
CA GLY A 165 -9.19 5.15 -20.18
C GLY A 165 -8.60 3.74 -20.22
N TRP A 166 -8.34 3.13 -19.05
CA TRP A 166 -7.73 1.80 -18.91
C TRP A 166 -8.57 0.79 -18.13
N PHE A 167 -9.53 1.27 -17.33
CA PHE A 167 -10.34 0.41 -16.46
C PHE A 167 -11.82 0.59 -16.80
N GLU A 168 -12.53 -0.52 -17.00
CA GLU A 168 -14.01 -0.50 -17.13
C GLU A 168 -14.64 -0.09 -15.80
N GLU A 169 -14.13 -0.63 -14.68
CA GLU A 169 -14.53 -0.25 -13.34
C GLU A 169 -13.33 0.35 -12.58
N ILE A 170 -13.53 1.55 -12.05
CA ILE A 170 -12.49 2.21 -11.25
C ILE A 170 -12.34 1.48 -9.92
N PRO A 171 -11.11 1.13 -9.52
CA PRO A 171 -10.85 0.51 -8.22
C PRO A 171 -11.45 1.29 -7.06
N PRO A 172 -11.84 0.62 -5.95
CA PRO A 172 -12.35 1.30 -4.76
C PRO A 172 -11.42 2.42 -4.29
N CYS A 173 -12.00 3.55 -3.87
CA CYS A 173 -11.26 4.75 -3.52
C CYS A 173 -11.60 5.19 -2.09
N PHE A 174 -10.58 5.45 -1.30
CA PHE A 174 -10.68 5.99 0.06
C PHE A 174 -10.04 7.38 0.13
N VAL A 175 -10.77 8.35 0.67
CA VAL A 175 -10.20 9.68 0.96
C VAL A 175 -9.78 9.70 2.42
N THR A 176 -8.52 10.04 2.70
CA THR A 176 -7.95 9.89 4.02
C THR A 176 -7.23 11.15 4.54
N SER A 177 -7.30 11.32 5.85
CA SER A 177 -6.49 12.28 6.59
C SER A 177 -5.97 11.62 7.87
N SER A 178 -4.67 11.43 7.96
CA SER A 178 -4.05 10.89 9.17
C SER A 178 -4.16 11.84 10.36
N GLU A 179 -4.19 13.14 10.13
CA GLU A 179 -4.35 14.18 11.15
C GLU A 179 -5.75 14.16 11.79
N LYS A 180 -6.78 13.87 10.98
CA LYS A 180 -8.19 13.90 11.39
C LYS A 180 -8.82 12.52 11.52
N SER A 181 -8.03 11.47 11.36
CA SER A 181 -8.48 10.06 11.35
C SER A 181 -9.61 9.77 10.33
N VAL A 182 -9.71 10.57 9.26
CA VAL A 182 -10.70 10.36 8.20
C VAL A 182 -10.30 9.17 7.34
N GLY A 183 -11.27 8.33 6.94
CA GLY A 183 -11.09 7.16 6.10
C GLY A 183 -10.59 5.92 6.85
N ARG A 184 -10.35 6.02 8.17
CA ARG A 184 -9.85 4.90 8.99
C ARG A 184 -10.86 3.76 9.07
N GLU A 185 -12.08 4.07 9.41
CA GLU A 185 -13.12 3.06 9.61
C GLU A 185 -13.49 2.36 8.29
N GLU A 186 -13.56 3.12 7.20
CA GLU A 186 -13.86 2.60 5.87
C GLU A 186 -12.77 1.61 5.39
N ILE A 187 -11.49 1.96 5.56
CA ILE A 187 -10.37 1.06 5.21
C ILE A 187 -10.39 -0.18 6.10
N LEU A 188 -10.56 -0.04 7.42
CA LEU A 188 -10.61 -1.19 8.32
C LEU A 188 -11.84 -2.08 8.06
N LYS A 189 -12.97 -1.51 7.66
CA LYS A 189 -14.14 -2.27 7.24
C LYS A 189 -13.87 -3.06 5.96
N PHE A 190 -13.23 -2.44 4.97
CA PHE A 190 -12.82 -3.11 3.74
C PHE A 190 -11.89 -4.29 4.04
N ILE A 191 -10.84 -4.09 4.83
CA ILE A 191 -9.92 -5.16 5.25
C ILE A 191 -10.65 -6.28 5.99
N ASP A 192 -11.57 -5.92 6.90
CA ASP A 192 -12.34 -6.89 7.69
C ASP A 192 -13.21 -7.79 6.80
N GLN A 193 -13.84 -7.21 5.79
CA GLN A 193 -14.64 -7.94 4.80
C GLN A 193 -13.76 -8.86 3.94
N THR A 194 -12.64 -8.35 3.42
CA THR A 194 -11.71 -9.14 2.60
C THR A 194 -11.09 -10.30 3.38
N ASN A 195 -10.85 -10.12 4.69
CA ASN A 195 -10.33 -11.19 5.55
C ASN A 195 -11.30 -12.38 5.70
N LEU A 196 -12.61 -12.18 5.51
CA LEU A 196 -13.59 -13.29 5.58
C LEU A 196 -13.43 -14.26 4.40
N ASP A 197 -12.94 -13.78 3.27
CA ASP A 197 -12.77 -14.55 2.04
C ASP A 197 -11.37 -15.18 1.91
N PHE A 198 -10.48 -14.91 2.90
CA PHE A 198 -9.11 -15.43 2.86
C PHE A 198 -9.08 -16.94 3.07
N ALA A 199 -8.71 -17.66 2.00
CA ALA A 199 -8.33 -19.06 2.07
C ALA A 199 -6.81 -19.17 2.28
N MET A 200 -6.39 -19.94 3.29
CA MET A 200 -4.94 -20.18 3.50
C MET A 200 -4.35 -20.82 2.23
N PRO A 201 -3.25 -20.27 1.67
CA PRO A 201 -2.55 -20.92 0.58
C PRO A 201 -2.13 -22.35 0.98
N ILE A 202 -2.32 -23.30 0.09
CA ILE A 202 -1.78 -24.66 0.26
C ILE A 202 -0.27 -24.53 0.13
N LEU A 203 0.44 -24.56 1.25
CA LEU A 203 1.90 -24.55 1.25
C LEU A 203 2.36 -25.86 0.60
N THR A 204 2.69 -25.82 -0.69
CA THR A 204 3.43 -26.90 -1.31
C THR A 204 4.83 -26.92 -0.71
N PRO A 205 5.36 -28.08 -0.27
CA PRO A 205 6.74 -28.17 0.17
C PRO A 205 7.65 -27.66 -0.97
N ASP A 206 8.63 -26.83 -0.60
CA ASP A 206 9.55 -26.17 -1.52
C ASP A 206 10.02 -27.12 -2.63
N THR A 207 9.60 -26.86 -3.86
CA THR A 207 10.33 -27.31 -5.03
C THR A 207 11.32 -26.20 -5.35
N ASP A 208 12.55 -26.43 -4.99
CA ASP A 208 13.82 -25.78 -5.29
C ASP A 208 13.78 -24.43 -6.05
N PHE A 209 14.36 -23.42 -5.40
CA PHE A 209 14.74 -22.12 -5.98
C PHE A 209 16.25 -22.07 -6.24
#